data_157f5ccee3b2c59588dec59023d1c674
#
_entry.id   157f5ccee3b2c59588dec59023d1c674
#
_cell.length_a   1.000
_cell.length_b   1.000
_cell.length_c   1.000
_cell.angle_alpha   90.00
_cell.angle_beta   90.00
_cell.angle_gamma   90.00
#
_symmetry.space_group_name_H-M   'P 1'
#
loop_
_entity.id
_entity.type
_entity.pdbx_description
1 polymer ?
#
loop_
_entity_poly.entity_id
_entity_poly.type
_entity_poly.pdbx_seq_one_letter_code
_entity_poly.pdbx_strand_id
1 'polypeptide(L)'
;MIGLKKKRRIQIILLAFVALAGSTALIGYAMQDGINFFRSPSQIAADPPTPSEVFRIGGLVEDGSIQRGNGETVSFVVTDGGASTPVSFTGILPDLFGEGQGMVATGSLVMGTFQATEILAKHDESYMPKEVIDALKEQGVYKPANGP
;
A
#
# COMPACT_ATOMS: atom_id res chain seq x y z
N MET A 1 22.46 -22.72 49.85
CA MET A 1 21.93 -21.34 49.96
C MET A 1 22.48 -20.49 48.81
N ILE A 2 21.61 -19.95 48.01
CA ILE A 2 22.01 -19.00 46.96
C ILE A 2 22.25 -17.65 47.68
N GLY A 3 23.49 -17.14 47.67
CA GLY A 3 23.80 -15.86 48.30
C GLY A 3 22.95 -14.71 47.78
N LEU A 4 22.55 -13.77 48.63
CA LEU A 4 21.73 -12.60 48.35
C LEU A 4 22.20 -11.85 47.07
N LYS A 5 23.51 -11.76 46.86
CA LYS A 5 24.09 -11.14 45.65
C LYS A 5 23.80 -11.93 44.36
N LYS A 6 23.78 -13.26 44.45
CA LYS A 6 23.46 -14.13 43.30
C LYS A 6 21.98 -14.09 42.97
N LYS A 7 21.12 -14.07 43.99
CA LYS A 7 19.66 -13.94 43.84
C LYS A 7 19.27 -12.59 43.16
N ARG A 8 19.93 -11.52 43.59
CA ARG A 8 19.71 -10.17 43.02
C ARG A 8 20.17 -10.09 41.56
N ARG A 9 21.28 -10.73 41.19
CA ARG A 9 21.74 -10.83 39.79
C ARG A 9 20.75 -11.60 38.91
N ILE A 10 20.24 -12.72 39.40
CA ILE A 10 19.25 -13.53 38.67
C ILE A 10 17.97 -12.73 38.46
N GLN A 11 17.51 -11.99 39.47
CA GLN A 11 16.32 -11.13 39.36
C GLN A 11 16.51 -10.02 38.32
N ILE A 12 17.67 -9.38 38.26
CA ILE A 12 17.99 -8.33 37.27
C ILE A 12 18.03 -8.92 35.87
N ILE A 13 18.64 -10.08 35.68
CA ILE A 13 18.71 -10.78 34.39
C ILE A 13 17.31 -11.19 33.94
N LEU A 14 16.49 -11.71 34.84
CA LEU A 14 15.12 -12.09 34.54
C LEU A 14 14.28 -10.88 34.15
N LEU A 15 14.40 -9.77 34.88
CA LEU A 15 13.70 -8.50 34.57
C LEU A 15 14.14 -7.96 33.23
N ALA A 16 15.44 -7.96 32.92
CA ALA A 16 15.96 -7.53 31.63
C ALA A 16 15.43 -8.41 30.48
N PHE A 17 15.33 -9.72 30.70
CA PHE A 17 14.81 -10.66 29.73
C PHE A 17 13.31 -10.43 29.45
N VAL A 18 12.53 -10.20 30.49
CA VAL A 18 11.08 -9.87 30.37
C VAL A 18 10.90 -8.52 29.67
N ALA A 19 11.70 -7.52 29.99
CA ALA A 19 11.66 -6.22 29.32
C ALA A 19 12.01 -6.33 27.83
N LEU A 20 13.01 -7.12 27.48
CA LEU A 20 13.40 -7.37 26.09
C LEU A 20 12.32 -8.11 25.32
N ALA A 21 11.73 -9.15 25.90
CA ALA A 21 10.63 -9.88 25.29
C ALA A 21 9.39 -9.00 25.09
N GLY A 22 9.04 -8.17 26.08
CA GLY A 22 7.95 -7.20 25.99
C GLY A 22 8.18 -6.15 24.90
N SER A 23 9.40 -5.61 24.82
CA SER A 23 9.77 -4.64 23.76
C SER A 23 9.68 -5.26 22.37
N THR A 24 10.17 -6.47 22.20
CA THR A 24 10.09 -7.18 20.91
C THR A 24 8.65 -7.45 20.50
N ALA A 25 7.79 -7.85 21.44
CA ALA A 25 6.37 -8.05 21.18
C ALA A 25 5.66 -6.75 20.81
N LEU A 26 5.97 -5.63 21.49
CA LEU A 26 5.42 -4.31 21.18
C LEU A 26 5.86 -3.81 19.80
N ILE A 27 7.12 -3.99 19.44
CA ILE A 27 7.64 -3.64 18.11
C ILE A 27 6.94 -4.47 17.04
N GLY A 28 6.81 -5.78 17.23
CA GLY A 28 6.09 -6.67 16.33
C GLY A 28 4.62 -6.26 16.14
N TYR A 29 3.94 -5.91 17.22
CA TYR A 29 2.57 -5.41 17.18
C TYR A 29 2.46 -4.06 16.44
N ALA A 30 3.35 -3.12 16.75
CA ALA A 30 3.36 -1.81 16.09
C ALA A 30 3.70 -1.89 14.58
N MET A 31 4.47 -2.89 14.18
CA MET A 31 4.80 -3.10 12.77
C MET A 31 3.70 -3.81 11.97
N GLN A 32 2.73 -4.43 12.61
CA GLN A 32 1.61 -5.06 11.89
C GLN A 32 0.81 -4.06 11.03
N ASP A 33 0.64 -2.83 11.52
CA ASP A 33 -0.13 -1.79 10.85
C ASP A 33 0.74 -0.84 10.00
N GLY A 34 2.07 -0.97 10.07
CA GLY A 34 3.01 0.01 9.53
C GLY A 34 3.61 -0.30 8.16
N ILE A 35 3.49 -1.52 7.67
CA ILE A 35 4.06 -1.91 6.39
C ILE A 35 2.95 -2.03 5.36
N ASN A 36 2.56 -0.89 4.81
CA ASN A 36 1.70 -0.89 3.63
C ASN A 36 2.54 -1.33 2.43
N PHE A 37 2.51 -2.61 2.14
CA PHE A 37 3.16 -3.17 0.96
C PHE A 37 2.58 -2.54 -0.30
N PHE A 38 3.46 -2.19 -1.23
CA PHE A 38 3.04 -1.79 -2.56
C PHE A 38 2.78 -3.02 -3.43
N ARG A 39 1.64 -3.05 -4.12
CA ARG A 39 1.31 -4.06 -5.12
C ARG A 39 0.83 -3.41 -6.40
N SER A 40 1.30 -3.90 -7.54
CA SER A 40 0.73 -3.52 -8.83
C SER A 40 -0.48 -4.40 -9.17
N PRO A 41 -1.34 -3.97 -10.12
CA PRO A 41 -2.44 -4.80 -10.59
C PRO A 41 -2.02 -6.19 -11.04
N SER A 42 -0.89 -6.34 -11.72
CA SER A 42 -0.36 -7.65 -12.13
C SER A 42 0.03 -8.53 -10.94
N GLN A 43 0.62 -7.95 -9.90
CA GLN A 43 0.96 -8.67 -8.67
C GLN A 43 -0.29 -9.13 -7.91
N ILE A 44 -1.34 -8.30 -7.87
CA ILE A 44 -2.62 -8.67 -7.27
C ILE A 44 -3.27 -9.82 -8.02
N ALA A 45 -3.20 -9.81 -9.35
CA ALA A 45 -3.74 -10.89 -10.17
C ALA A 45 -2.98 -12.21 -10.00
N ALA A 46 -1.66 -12.15 -9.81
CA ALA A 46 -0.81 -13.33 -9.62
C ALA A 46 -0.90 -13.90 -8.19
N ASP A 47 -1.01 -13.04 -7.19
CA ASP A 47 -1.08 -13.41 -5.77
C ASP A 47 -2.14 -12.54 -5.06
N PRO A 48 -3.43 -12.95 -5.10
CA PRO A 48 -4.51 -12.18 -4.49
C PRO A 48 -4.30 -12.00 -2.98
N PRO A 49 -4.35 -10.75 -2.47
CA PRO A 49 -4.23 -10.50 -1.04
C PRO A 49 -5.46 -10.96 -0.27
N THR A 50 -5.29 -11.15 1.03
CA THR A 50 -6.43 -11.45 1.90
C THR A 50 -7.35 -10.23 2.06
N PRO A 51 -8.67 -10.41 2.26
CA PRO A 51 -9.61 -9.28 2.36
C PRO A 51 -9.31 -8.28 3.50
N SER A 52 -8.61 -8.74 4.54
CA SER A 52 -8.22 -7.91 5.69
C SER A 52 -6.87 -7.21 5.52
N GLU A 53 -6.12 -7.54 4.46
CA GLU A 53 -4.81 -6.94 4.19
C GLU A 53 -4.97 -5.53 3.67
N VAL A 54 -4.36 -4.56 4.36
CA VAL A 54 -4.25 -3.18 3.90
C VAL A 54 -2.92 -3.01 3.18
N PHE A 55 -2.99 -2.53 1.95
CA PHE A 55 -1.81 -2.33 1.12
C PHE A 55 -1.98 -1.11 0.21
N ARG A 56 -0.92 -0.76 -0.51
CA ARG A 56 -0.94 0.33 -1.49
C ARG A 56 -0.97 -0.26 -2.90
N ILE A 57 -1.93 0.19 -3.69
CA ILE A 57 -1.98 -0.10 -5.12
C ILE A 57 -1.51 1.11 -5.91
N GLY A 58 -0.76 0.89 -6.96
CA GLY A 58 -0.32 1.96 -7.85
C GLY A 58 -0.33 1.53 -9.30
N GLY A 59 -0.54 2.49 -10.16
CA GLY A 59 -0.60 2.30 -11.60
C GLY A 59 -1.14 3.54 -12.28
N LEU A 60 -1.59 3.37 -13.50
CA LEU A 60 -2.25 4.40 -14.29
C LEU A 60 -3.76 4.25 -14.19
N VAL A 61 -4.47 5.36 -14.12
CA VAL A 61 -5.92 5.36 -14.25
C VAL A 61 -6.27 5.09 -15.71
N GLU A 62 -7.01 4.02 -15.97
CA GLU A 62 -7.41 3.62 -17.33
C GLU A 62 -8.36 4.65 -17.94
N ASP A 63 -8.09 4.98 -19.21
CA ASP A 63 -8.91 5.95 -19.95
C ASP A 63 -10.37 5.46 -20.08
N GLY A 64 -11.32 6.36 -19.82
CA GLY A 64 -12.74 6.05 -19.90
C GLY A 64 -13.29 5.21 -18.75
N SER A 65 -12.48 4.92 -17.73
CA SER A 65 -12.88 4.07 -16.59
C SER A 65 -13.53 4.83 -15.44
N ILE A 66 -13.34 6.14 -15.34
CA ILE A 66 -13.85 6.94 -14.23
C ILE A 66 -15.38 7.05 -14.31
N GLN A 67 -16.05 6.54 -13.30
CA GLN A 67 -17.50 6.62 -13.14
C GLN A 67 -17.81 7.28 -11.79
N ARG A 68 -18.54 8.38 -11.86
CA ARG A 68 -19.05 9.05 -10.66
C ARG A 68 -20.40 8.45 -10.30
N GLY A 69 -20.46 7.83 -9.12
CA GLY A 69 -21.70 7.28 -8.59
C GLY A 69 -22.58 8.33 -7.91
N ASN A 70 -23.60 7.87 -7.22
CA ASN A 70 -24.43 8.72 -6.38
C ASN A 70 -23.63 9.22 -5.16
N GLY A 71 -23.52 10.54 -4.98
CA GLY A 71 -22.78 11.15 -3.89
C GLY A 71 -21.28 11.28 -4.18
N GLU A 72 -20.46 11.04 -3.16
CA GLU A 72 -19.00 11.23 -3.21
C GLU A 72 -18.24 9.97 -3.64
N THR A 73 -18.94 8.91 -4.04
CA THR A 73 -18.31 7.65 -4.47
C THR A 73 -17.90 7.71 -5.93
N VAL A 74 -16.64 7.41 -6.20
CA VAL A 74 -16.07 7.34 -7.54
C VAL A 74 -15.47 5.95 -7.76
N SER A 75 -15.76 5.35 -8.89
CA SER A 75 -15.18 4.08 -9.33
C SER A 75 -14.32 4.31 -10.57
N PHE A 76 -13.20 3.63 -10.63
CA PHE A 76 -12.28 3.69 -11.78
C PHE A 76 -11.44 2.40 -11.83
N VAL A 77 -10.66 2.26 -12.88
CA VAL A 77 -9.76 1.10 -13.04
C VAL A 77 -8.32 1.57 -13.05
N VAL A 78 -7.48 0.87 -12.30
CA VAL A 78 -6.03 1.08 -12.27
C VAL A 78 -5.36 -0.05 -13.02
N THR A 79 -4.47 0.29 -13.92
CA THR A 79 -3.72 -0.67 -14.74
C THR A 79 -2.22 -0.41 -14.68
N ASP A 80 -1.43 -1.47 -14.81
CA ASP A 80 0.03 -1.42 -15.02
C ASP A 80 0.43 -1.84 -16.45
N GLY A 81 -0.57 -2.00 -17.33
CA GLY A 81 -0.39 -2.49 -18.69
C GLY A 81 -0.43 -4.01 -18.84
N GLY A 82 -0.23 -4.76 -17.75
CA GLY A 82 -0.33 -6.22 -17.74
C GLY A 82 -1.64 -6.73 -17.15
N ALA A 83 -2.16 -6.04 -16.15
CA ALA A 83 -3.45 -6.33 -15.54
C ALA A 83 -4.17 -5.05 -15.12
N SER A 84 -5.43 -5.18 -14.76
CA SER A 84 -6.27 -4.07 -14.31
C SER A 84 -7.03 -4.46 -13.05
N THR A 85 -7.17 -3.51 -12.14
CA THR A 85 -7.90 -3.70 -10.88
C THR A 85 -8.94 -2.60 -10.73
N PRO A 86 -10.22 -2.96 -10.55
CA PRO A 86 -11.25 -1.96 -10.25
C PRO A 86 -11.05 -1.37 -8.86
N VAL A 87 -11.22 -0.07 -8.73
CA VAL A 87 -11.05 0.70 -7.50
C VAL A 87 -12.32 1.47 -7.21
N SER A 88 -12.72 1.48 -5.95
CA SER A 88 -13.82 2.31 -5.44
C SER A 88 -13.30 3.21 -4.32
N PHE A 89 -13.61 4.49 -4.40
CA PHE A 89 -13.22 5.49 -3.42
C PHE A 89 -14.42 6.38 -3.06
N THR A 90 -14.59 6.62 -1.78
CA THR A 90 -15.61 7.56 -1.28
C THR A 90 -14.90 8.71 -0.58
N GLY A 91 -15.06 9.91 -1.09
CA GLY A 91 -14.44 11.11 -0.57
C GLY A 91 -14.07 12.12 -1.66
N ILE A 92 -13.28 13.10 -1.28
CA ILE A 92 -12.81 14.15 -2.17
C ILE A 92 -11.56 13.66 -2.92
N LEU A 93 -11.64 13.64 -4.23
CA LEU A 93 -10.49 13.31 -5.08
C LEU A 93 -9.48 14.46 -5.12
N PRO A 94 -8.17 14.15 -5.21
CA PRO A 94 -7.16 15.18 -5.49
C PRO A 94 -7.45 15.91 -6.82
N ASP A 95 -7.13 17.19 -6.88
CA ASP A 95 -7.36 18.02 -8.08
C ASP A 95 -6.68 17.48 -9.36
N LEU A 96 -5.56 16.78 -9.17
CA LEU A 96 -4.78 16.20 -10.26
C LEU A 96 -5.16 14.77 -10.62
N PHE A 97 -6.15 14.22 -9.95
CA PHE A 97 -6.66 12.90 -10.29
C PHE A 97 -7.39 12.93 -11.65
N GLY A 98 -6.97 12.08 -12.56
CA GLY A 98 -7.57 12.00 -13.89
C GLY A 98 -7.15 10.75 -14.64
N GLU A 99 -7.82 10.53 -15.76
CA GLU A 99 -7.51 9.42 -16.65
C GLU A 99 -6.10 9.54 -17.24
N GLY A 100 -5.40 8.42 -17.35
CA GLY A 100 -4.03 8.37 -17.86
C GLY A 100 -2.98 8.87 -16.87
N GLN A 101 -3.39 9.31 -15.68
CA GLN A 101 -2.47 9.80 -14.65
C GLN A 101 -1.99 8.67 -13.74
N GLY A 102 -0.75 8.78 -13.27
CA GLY A 102 -0.20 7.92 -12.24
C GLY A 102 -0.81 8.21 -10.88
N MET A 103 -1.21 7.17 -10.16
CA MET A 103 -1.79 7.30 -8.83
C MET A 103 -1.32 6.19 -7.91
N VAL A 104 -1.38 6.45 -6.62
CA VAL A 104 -1.23 5.45 -5.57
C VAL A 104 -2.40 5.58 -4.61
N ALA A 105 -3.03 4.46 -4.29
CA ALA A 105 -4.11 4.42 -3.31
C ALA A 105 -3.78 3.43 -2.20
N THR A 106 -4.25 3.74 -1.00
CA THR A 106 -4.16 2.85 0.17
C THR A 106 -5.54 2.27 0.45
N GLY A 107 -5.62 1.00 0.73
CA GLY A 107 -6.87 0.32 1.04
C GLY A 107 -6.75 -1.19 1.07
N SER A 108 -7.84 -1.89 0.85
CA SER A 108 -7.90 -3.35 0.84
C SER A 108 -8.72 -3.86 -0.35
N LEU A 109 -8.43 -5.09 -0.78
CA LEU A 109 -9.18 -5.75 -1.84
C LEU A 109 -10.37 -6.51 -1.24
N VAL A 110 -11.58 -6.15 -1.64
CA VAL A 110 -12.82 -6.80 -1.20
C VAL A 110 -13.63 -7.22 -2.42
N MET A 111 -13.92 -8.51 -2.54
CA MET A 111 -14.70 -9.07 -3.65
C MET A 111 -14.19 -8.65 -5.05
N GLY A 112 -12.87 -8.61 -5.22
CA GLY A 112 -12.24 -8.25 -6.49
C GLY A 112 -12.18 -6.74 -6.78
N THR A 113 -12.72 -5.89 -5.90
CA THR A 113 -12.65 -4.43 -5.99
C THR A 113 -11.78 -3.86 -4.88
N PHE A 114 -10.84 -3.01 -5.24
CA PHE A 114 -9.99 -2.32 -4.28
C PHE A 114 -10.77 -1.18 -3.62
N GLN A 115 -11.01 -1.29 -2.33
CA GLN A 115 -11.67 -0.26 -1.53
C GLN A 115 -10.61 0.72 -1.01
N ALA A 116 -10.45 1.83 -1.71
CA ALA A 116 -9.48 2.85 -1.35
C ALA A 116 -9.98 3.70 -0.17
N THR A 117 -9.10 3.90 0.80
CA THR A 117 -9.33 4.83 1.93
C THR A 117 -8.63 6.16 1.71
N GLU A 118 -7.57 6.17 0.91
CA GLU A 118 -6.80 7.35 0.57
C GLU A 118 -6.28 7.24 -0.87
N ILE A 119 -6.31 8.34 -1.59
CA ILE A 119 -5.74 8.44 -2.94
C ILE A 119 -4.72 9.57 -2.97
N LEU A 120 -3.53 9.27 -3.49
CA LEU A 120 -2.46 10.22 -3.73
C LEU A 120 -2.23 10.35 -5.23
N ALA A 121 -2.49 11.54 -5.76
CA ALA A 121 -2.07 11.95 -7.09
C ALA A 121 -1.04 13.07 -6.94
N LYS A 122 0.10 12.97 -7.61
CA LYS A 122 1.16 13.96 -7.44
C LYS A 122 1.06 15.13 -8.40
N HIS A 123 1.58 16.26 -7.96
CA HIS A 123 1.48 17.60 -8.53
C HIS A 123 2.24 17.81 -9.84
N ASP A 124 3.01 16.85 -10.30
CA ASP A 124 3.84 16.98 -11.48
C ASP A 124 3.38 15.99 -12.55
N GLU A 125 2.90 16.49 -13.66
CA GLU A 125 2.48 15.66 -14.81
C GLU A 125 3.61 14.76 -15.34
N SER A 126 4.86 15.14 -15.04
CA SER A 126 6.05 14.35 -15.37
C SER A 126 6.51 13.42 -14.24
N TYR A 127 5.92 13.53 -13.04
CA TYR A 127 6.34 12.73 -11.90
C TYR A 127 5.45 11.50 -11.70
N MET A 128 6.06 10.36 -11.88
CA MET A 128 5.47 9.07 -11.56
C MET A 128 6.21 8.47 -10.35
N PRO A 129 5.52 7.96 -9.34
CA PRO A 129 6.18 7.26 -8.23
C PRO A 129 7.08 6.15 -8.76
N LYS A 130 8.25 5.97 -8.12
CA LYS A 130 9.24 4.99 -8.55
C LYS A 130 8.67 3.57 -8.65
N GLU A 131 7.82 3.21 -7.71
CA GLU A 131 7.16 1.92 -7.64
C GLU A 131 6.25 1.67 -8.84
N VAL A 132 5.56 2.70 -9.31
CA VAL A 132 4.73 2.64 -10.52
C VAL A 132 5.60 2.54 -11.78
N ILE A 133 6.70 3.29 -11.83
CA ILE A 133 7.67 3.20 -12.92
C ILE A 133 8.24 1.78 -13.02
N ASP A 134 8.64 1.21 -11.90
CA ASP A 134 9.22 -0.13 -11.87
C ASP A 134 8.20 -1.19 -12.32
N ALA A 135 6.95 -1.09 -11.88
CA ALA A 135 5.87 -1.98 -12.32
C ALA A 135 5.60 -1.87 -13.83
N LEU A 136 5.59 -0.65 -14.38
CA LEU A 136 5.40 -0.41 -15.81
C LEU A 136 6.59 -0.89 -16.64
N LYS A 137 7.81 -0.80 -16.11
CA LYS A 137 9.02 -1.33 -16.77
C LYS A 137 9.00 -2.84 -16.85
N GLU A 138 8.58 -3.53 -15.79
CA GLU A 138 8.43 -4.99 -15.79
C GLU A 138 7.45 -5.47 -16.86
N GLN A 139 6.41 -4.68 -17.13
CA GLN A 139 5.42 -4.99 -18.18
C GLN A 139 5.79 -4.47 -19.58
N GLY A 140 6.93 -3.75 -19.70
CA GLY A 140 7.38 -3.22 -20.98
C GLY A 140 6.53 -2.06 -21.55
N VAL A 141 5.69 -1.44 -20.72
CA VAL A 141 4.78 -0.34 -21.12
C VAL A 141 5.26 1.05 -20.67
N TYR A 142 6.37 1.13 -19.99
CA TYR A 142 6.91 2.40 -19.52
C TYR A 142 7.32 3.30 -20.69
N LYS A 143 6.72 4.50 -20.75
CA LYS A 143 7.13 5.59 -21.65
C LYS A 143 7.56 6.77 -20.77
N PRO A 144 8.83 7.21 -20.83
CA PRO A 144 9.24 8.40 -20.11
C PRO A 144 8.54 9.64 -20.65
N ALA A 145 8.17 10.54 -19.77
CA ALA A 145 7.47 11.78 -20.11
C ALA A 145 8.27 12.70 -21.06
N ASN A 146 9.60 12.53 -21.11
CA ASN A 146 10.51 13.25 -21.98
C ASN A 146 11.19 12.34 -23.00
N GLY A 147 10.42 11.47 -23.62
CA GLY A 147 10.93 10.69 -24.76
C GLY A 147 11.29 11.58 -25.95
N PRO A 148 12.29 11.21 -26.76
CA PRO A 148 12.64 11.97 -27.96
C PRO A 148 11.50 12.01 -28.97
#